data_e8c7559b2f9a0fa6d572dc6144148137
#
_entry.id   e8c7559b2f9a0fa6d572dc6144148137
#
_cell.length_a   1.000
_cell.length_b   1.000
_cell.length_c   1.000
_cell.angle_alpha   90.00
_cell.angle_beta   90.00
_cell.angle_gamma   90.00
#
_symmetry.space_group_name_H-M   'P 1'
#
loop_
_entity.id
_entity.type
_entity.pdbx_description
1 polymer ?
#
loop_
_entity_poly.entity_id
_entity_poly.type
_entity_poly.pdbx_seq_one_letter_code
_entity_poly.pdbx_strand_id
1 'polypeptide(L)'
;TLSVYFRPMSLSRHLRKEKDIAPELEKENIRVTINGAAAEVLVINRVKEYAGKGGFLSGYLLQADTSKIFLSERNVLFLQVYDKESDDIGEAMSFFSV
;
A
#
# COMPACT_ATOMS: atom_id res chain seq x y z
N THR A 1 -9.71 11.16 -7.58
CA THR A 1 -8.69 10.63 -6.66
C THR A 1 -9.23 9.45 -5.89
N LEU A 2 -8.47 8.40 -5.79
CA LEU A 2 -8.80 7.21 -5.03
C LEU A 2 -7.88 7.11 -3.82
N SER A 3 -8.48 6.94 -2.63
CA SER A 3 -7.73 6.71 -1.40
C SER A 3 -7.68 5.22 -1.10
N VAL A 4 -6.49 4.72 -0.82
CA VAL A 4 -6.25 3.30 -0.54
C VAL A 4 -5.49 3.17 0.77
N TYR A 5 -6.04 2.36 1.68
CA TYR A 5 -5.36 2.01 2.92
C TYR A 5 -4.86 0.57 2.83
N PHE A 6 -3.61 0.35 3.21
CA PHE A 6 -3.03 -0.99 3.20
C PHE A 6 -2.01 -1.16 4.34
N ARG A 7 -1.80 -2.40 4.73
CA ARG A 7 -0.84 -2.76 5.79
C ARG A 7 0.20 -3.71 5.23
N PRO A 8 1.35 -3.20 4.77
CA PRO A 8 2.42 -4.09 4.35
C PRO A 8 3.12 -4.71 5.57
N MET A 9 3.52 -5.97 5.44
CA MET A 9 4.23 -6.68 6.50
C MET A 9 5.54 -7.22 5.95
N SER A 10 6.61 -7.03 6.70
CA SER A 10 7.93 -7.54 6.33
C SER A 10 8.25 -8.78 7.14
N LEU A 11 8.43 -9.91 6.47
CA LEU A 11 8.82 -11.14 7.12
C LEU A 11 10.20 -11.02 7.78
N SER A 12 11.14 -10.35 7.12
CA SER A 12 12.47 -10.14 7.68
C SER A 12 12.44 -9.33 8.97
N ARG A 13 11.61 -8.28 9.03
CA ARG A 13 11.42 -7.51 10.26
C ARG A 13 10.74 -8.33 11.36
N HIS A 14 9.79 -9.16 10.99
CA HIS A 14 9.13 -10.07 11.92
C HIS A 14 10.12 -11.08 12.52
N LEU A 15 10.98 -11.65 11.68
CA LEU A 15 12.00 -12.60 12.14
C LEU A 15 13.04 -11.93 13.05
N ARG A 16 13.32 -10.65 12.88
CA ARG A 16 14.20 -9.87 13.76
C ARG A 16 13.48 -9.38 15.02
N LYS A 17 12.20 -9.73 15.19
CA LYS A 17 11.36 -9.32 16.32
C LYS A 17 11.24 -7.82 16.49
N GLU A 18 11.22 -7.08 15.37
CA GLU A 18 10.97 -5.66 15.42
C GLU A 18 9.52 -5.38 15.83
N LYS A 19 9.33 -4.28 16.58
CA LYS A 19 7.99 -3.91 17.08
C LYS A 19 7.04 -3.55 15.95
N ASP A 20 7.54 -2.89 14.92
CA ASP A 20 6.78 -2.52 13.75
C ASP A 20 7.35 -3.27 12.56
N ILE A 21 6.58 -4.19 12.00
CA ILE A 21 7.01 -5.04 10.90
C ILE A 21 6.67 -4.43 9.53
N ALA A 22 6.10 -3.23 9.50
CA ALA A 22 5.81 -2.56 8.26
C ALA A 22 7.10 -1.99 7.64
N PRO A 23 7.36 -2.22 6.36
CA PRO A 23 8.50 -1.59 5.69
C PRO A 23 8.32 -0.08 5.58
N GLU A 24 9.42 0.65 5.47
CA GLU A 24 9.36 2.07 5.14
C GLU A 24 9.19 2.23 3.64
N LEU A 25 8.14 2.95 3.24
CA LEU A 25 7.77 3.11 1.86
C LEU A 25 7.65 4.58 1.46
N GLU A 26 8.13 4.88 0.28
CA GLU A 26 7.95 6.17 -0.38
C GLU A 26 7.17 5.95 -1.68
N LYS A 27 6.73 7.01 -2.33
CA LYS A 27 5.93 6.93 -3.56
C LYS A 27 6.57 6.06 -4.63
N GLU A 28 7.89 6.17 -4.82
CA GLU A 28 8.63 5.42 -5.83
C GLU A 28 8.72 3.93 -5.54
N ASN A 29 8.39 3.51 -4.33
CA ASN A 29 8.35 2.10 -3.95
C ASN A 29 7.02 1.43 -4.25
N ILE A 30 6.04 2.18 -4.74
CA ILE A 30 4.69 1.71 -4.89
C ILE A 30 4.22 1.89 -6.33
N ARG A 31 3.63 0.85 -6.88
CA ARG A 31 2.97 0.89 -8.17
C ARG A 31 1.51 0.54 -7.99
N VAL A 32 0.66 1.35 -8.57
CA VAL A 32 -0.78 1.15 -8.56
C VAL A 32 -1.25 1.06 -10.00
N THR A 33 -2.02 0.04 -10.30
CA THR A 33 -2.77 -0.02 -11.55
C THR A 33 -4.25 -0.17 -11.25
N ILE A 34 -5.06 0.44 -12.08
CA ILE A 34 -6.51 0.34 -11.98
C ILE A 34 -7.01 -0.10 -13.35
N ASN A 35 -7.66 -1.25 -13.41
CA ASN A 35 -8.12 -1.85 -14.66
C ASN A 35 -6.98 -2.01 -15.69
N GLY A 36 -5.77 -2.29 -15.20
CA GLY A 36 -4.59 -2.46 -16.04
C GLY A 36 -3.88 -1.18 -16.44
N ALA A 37 -4.42 -0.01 -16.08
CA ALA A 37 -3.80 1.28 -16.39
C ALA A 37 -3.03 1.81 -15.18
N ALA A 38 -1.82 2.31 -15.40
CA ALA A 38 -1.01 2.87 -14.33
C ALA A 38 -1.65 4.13 -13.74
N ALA A 39 -1.76 4.18 -12.41
CA ALA A 39 -2.24 5.34 -11.68
C ALA A 39 -1.08 5.99 -10.94
N GLU A 40 -0.98 7.32 -11.04
CA GLU A 40 0.06 8.05 -10.32
C GLU A 40 -0.26 8.08 -8.82
N VAL A 41 0.74 7.74 -7.99
CA VAL A 41 0.62 7.91 -6.54
C VAL A 41 0.94 9.37 -6.21
N LEU A 42 -0.05 10.11 -5.74
CA LEU A 42 0.08 11.53 -5.43
C LEU A 42 0.68 11.75 -4.06
N VAL A 43 0.17 11.00 -3.08
CA VAL A 43 0.57 11.14 -1.67
C VAL A 43 0.60 9.78 -1.03
N ILE A 44 1.57 9.57 -0.16
CA ILE A 44 1.59 8.42 0.73
C ILE A 44 1.89 8.88 2.14
N ASN A 45 1.09 8.42 3.11
CA ASN A 45 1.26 8.75 4.52
C ASN A 45 1.31 7.49 5.35
N ARG A 46 2.29 7.40 6.22
CA ARG A 46 2.37 6.32 7.20
C ARG A 46 1.43 6.62 8.36
N VAL A 47 0.59 5.65 8.69
CA VAL A 47 -0.39 5.75 9.78
C VAL A 47 -0.06 4.71 10.83
N LYS A 48 0.13 5.17 12.07
CA LYS A 48 0.31 4.24 13.20
C LYS A 48 -1.05 3.95 13.80
N GLU A 49 -1.35 2.67 13.95
CA GLU A 49 -2.56 2.20 14.59
C GLU A 49 -2.24 1.47 15.88
N TYR A 50 -3.06 1.71 16.88
CA TYR A 50 -2.94 1.01 18.15
C TYR A 50 -3.47 -0.42 18.01
N ALA A 51 -2.62 -1.41 18.28
CA ALA A 51 -2.96 -2.82 18.12
C ALA A 51 -3.26 -3.53 19.45
N GLY A 52 -3.48 -2.78 20.54
CA GLY A 52 -3.70 -3.33 21.86
C GLY A 52 -2.40 -3.79 22.53
N LYS A 53 -2.45 -4.08 23.83
CA LYS A 53 -1.31 -4.56 24.62
C LYS A 53 -0.01 -3.76 24.44
N GLY A 54 -0.12 -2.46 24.19
CA GLY A 54 1.03 -1.58 23.99
C GLY A 54 1.73 -1.70 22.66
N GLY A 55 1.19 -2.46 21.71
CA GLY A 55 1.73 -2.59 20.37
C GLY A 55 1.15 -1.59 19.39
N PHE A 56 1.93 -1.29 18.35
CA PHE A 56 1.48 -0.48 17.21
C PHE A 56 1.70 -1.25 15.93
N LEU A 57 0.79 -1.07 15.00
CA LEU A 57 0.94 -1.50 13.62
C LEU A 57 0.93 -0.27 12.74
N SER A 58 1.83 -0.23 11.76
CA SER A 58 1.82 0.83 10.78
C SER A 58 1.11 0.37 9.52
N GLY A 59 0.24 1.23 9.04
CA GLY A 59 -0.34 1.11 7.72
C GLY A 59 0.05 2.30 6.88
N TYR A 60 -0.39 2.31 5.65
CA TYR A 60 -0.19 3.41 4.73
C TYR A 60 -1.50 3.82 4.11
N LEU A 61 -1.70 5.11 4.03
CA LEU A 61 -2.80 5.70 3.27
C LEU A 61 -2.20 6.37 2.06
N LEU A 62 -2.58 5.92 0.88
CA LEU A 62 -2.13 6.54 -0.35
C LEU A 62 -3.31 7.16 -1.10
N GLN A 63 -3.01 8.18 -1.89
CA GLN A 63 -3.94 8.74 -2.84
C GLN A 63 -3.40 8.55 -4.25
N ALA A 64 -4.21 7.95 -5.10
CA ALA A 64 -3.87 7.71 -6.50
C ALA A 64 -4.71 8.59 -7.41
N ASP A 65 -4.09 9.10 -8.45
CA ASP A 65 -4.76 9.92 -9.45
C ASP A 65 -5.52 9.02 -10.43
N THR A 66 -6.83 9.15 -10.46
CA THR A 66 -7.71 8.40 -11.35
C THR A 66 -8.23 9.23 -12.53
N SER A 67 -7.79 10.48 -12.66
CA SER A 67 -8.33 11.41 -13.65
C SER A 67 -8.14 10.97 -15.10
N LYS A 68 -7.13 10.16 -15.37
CA LYS A 68 -6.81 9.66 -16.70
C LYS A 68 -7.21 8.20 -16.91
N ILE A 69 -7.94 7.62 -15.95
CA ILE A 69 -8.31 6.22 -15.97
C ILE A 69 -9.81 6.09 -16.19
N PHE A 70 -10.17 5.21 -17.09
CA PHE A 70 -11.58 4.89 -17.34
C PHE A 70 -12.08 3.96 -16.23
N LEU A 71 -13.01 4.45 -15.41
CA LEU A 71 -13.63 3.68 -14.34
C LEU A 71 -14.98 3.13 -14.80
N SER A 72 -15.30 1.93 -14.37
CA SER A 72 -16.57 1.26 -14.64
C SER A 72 -17.32 0.98 -13.34
N GLU A 73 -18.41 0.24 -13.40
CA GLU A 73 -19.13 -0.17 -12.21
C GLU A 73 -18.28 -1.07 -11.31
N ARG A 74 -17.43 -1.90 -11.91
CA ARG A 74 -16.49 -2.78 -11.20
C ARG A 74 -15.09 -2.49 -11.67
N ASN A 75 -14.22 -2.22 -10.72
CA ASN A 75 -12.84 -1.85 -11.00
C ASN A 75 -11.90 -2.77 -10.23
N VAL A 76 -10.75 -3.02 -10.81
CA VAL A 76 -9.70 -3.83 -10.19
C VAL A 76 -8.52 -2.94 -9.88
N LEU A 77 -8.20 -2.85 -8.59
CA LEU A 77 -6.99 -2.21 -8.10
C LEU A 77 -5.91 -3.27 -7.92
N PHE A 78 -4.75 -3.02 -8.48
CA PHE A 78 -3.57 -3.84 -8.24
C PHE A 78 -2.50 -2.95 -7.61
N LEU A 79 -1.97 -3.40 -6.47
CA LEU A 79 -0.95 -2.68 -5.71
C LEU A 79 0.32 -3.52 -5.64
N GLN A 80 1.44 -2.94 -6.03
CA GLN A 80 2.74 -3.56 -5.89
C GLN A 80 3.64 -2.68 -5.03
N VAL A 81 4.30 -3.30 -4.06
CA VAL A 81 5.13 -2.62 -3.09
C VAL A 81 6.53 -3.23 -3.11
N TYR A 82 7.54 -2.38 -3.18
CA TYR A 82 8.94 -2.79 -3.13
C TYR A 82 9.57 -2.30 -1.82
N ASP A 83 10.12 -3.24 -1.04
CA ASP A 83 10.85 -2.95 0.19
C ASP A 83 12.35 -2.94 -0.11
N LYS A 84 12.96 -1.76 -0.12
CA LYS A 84 14.38 -1.59 -0.43
C LYS A 84 15.29 -2.32 0.54
N GLU A 85 14.91 -2.38 1.81
CA GLU A 85 15.75 -2.97 2.85
C GLU A 85 15.90 -4.47 2.68
N SER A 86 14.82 -5.16 2.35
CA SER A 86 14.80 -6.61 2.20
C SER A 86 14.84 -7.09 0.75
N ASP A 87 14.72 -6.16 -0.21
CA ASP A 87 14.60 -6.46 -1.63
C ASP A 87 13.39 -7.34 -1.95
N ASP A 88 12.33 -7.22 -1.14
CA ASP A 88 11.10 -7.99 -1.31
C ASP A 88 10.06 -7.18 -2.08
N ILE A 89 9.23 -7.91 -2.83
CA ILE A 89 8.08 -7.34 -3.54
C ILE A 89 6.82 -7.97 -2.96
N GLY A 90 5.89 -7.11 -2.55
CA GLY A 90 4.55 -7.51 -2.14
C GLY A 90 3.52 -7.05 -3.14
N GLU A 91 2.45 -7.82 -3.28
CA GLU A 91 1.37 -7.52 -4.20
C GLU A 91 0.02 -7.74 -3.54
N ALA A 92 -0.94 -6.91 -3.92
CA ALA A 92 -2.33 -7.05 -3.47
C ALA A 92 -3.27 -6.67 -4.59
N MET A 93 -4.44 -7.30 -4.59
CA MET A 93 -5.50 -7.00 -5.55
C MET A 93 -6.79 -6.74 -4.78
N SER A 94 -7.54 -5.75 -5.20
CA SER A 94 -8.82 -5.43 -4.61
C SER A 94 -9.80 -4.98 -5.70
N PHE A 95 -11.08 -5.20 -5.43
CA PHE A 95 -12.15 -4.76 -6.33
C PHE A 95 -12.89 -3.61 -5.65
N PHE A 96 -13.28 -2.61 -6.45
CA PHE A 96 -14.05 -1.50 -5.94
C PHE A 96 -15.07 -1.00 -6.98
N SER A 97 -16.11 -0.34 -6.48
CA SER A 97 -17.15 0.25 -7.30
C SER A 97 -17.13 1.78 -7.18
N VAL A 98 -17.57 2.44 -8.22
CA VAL A 98 -17.78 3.89 -8.18
C VAL A 98 -19.26 4.22 -8.20
#